data_755f9b52d177c4a99d1e764abe63eb61
#
_entry.id   755f9b52d177c4a99d1e764abe63eb61
#
_cell.length_a   1.000
_cell.length_b   1.000
_cell.length_c   1.000
_cell.angle_alpha   90.00
_cell.angle_beta   90.00
_cell.angle_gamma   90.00
#
_symmetry.space_group_name_H-M   'P 1'
#
loop_
_entity.id
_entity.type
_entity.pdbx_description
1 polymer ?
#
loop_
_entity_poly.entity_id
_entity_poly.type
_entity_poly.pdbx_seq_one_letter_code
_entity_poly.pdbx_strand_id
1 'polypeptide(L)'
;MKFRIKNTKGHNINTLTRAISYHYLREDEEKKEHILIRSLEIGGYPRFHLFLKIDSKNQEFIFNLHLDQKKPIYKGALAHSADYEGEALEREAERIKETLEK
;
A
#
# COMPACT_ATOMS: atom_id res chain seq x y z
N MET A 1 2.01 -8.28 1.28
CA MET A 1 1.98 -8.11 2.77
C MET A 1 0.61 -7.62 3.19
N LYS A 2 -0.06 -8.38 4.02
CA LYS A 2 -1.40 -8.01 4.50
C LYS A 2 -1.35 -7.54 5.95
N PHE A 3 -2.12 -6.49 6.25
CA PHE A 3 -2.26 -6.00 7.63
C PHE A 3 -3.57 -5.25 7.77
N ARG A 4 -3.98 -5.04 9.02
CA ARG A 4 -5.23 -4.36 9.36
C ARG A 4 -4.97 -3.20 10.28
N ILE A 5 -5.74 -2.14 10.12
CA ILE A 5 -5.66 -0.97 10.99
C ILE A 5 -7.08 -0.58 11.37
N LYS A 6 -7.34 -0.36 12.65
CA LYS A 6 -8.63 0.13 13.13
C LYS A 6 -8.86 1.56 12.65
N ASN A 7 -10.06 1.83 12.19
CA ASN A 7 -10.45 3.18 11.80
C ASN A 7 -10.99 3.94 13.00
N THR A 8 -10.10 4.31 13.90
CA THR A 8 -10.50 5.00 15.15
C THR A 8 -10.77 6.49 14.94
N LYS A 9 -10.32 7.05 13.81
CA LYS A 9 -10.44 8.47 13.53
C LYS A 9 -11.51 8.82 12.51
N GLY A 10 -12.28 7.84 12.08
CA GLY A 10 -13.35 8.07 11.12
C GLY A 10 -12.90 8.52 9.75
N HIS A 11 -11.75 8.05 9.28
CA HIS A 11 -11.29 8.37 7.93
C HIS A 11 -12.20 7.73 6.88
N ASN A 12 -12.54 8.50 5.86
CA ASN A 12 -13.10 7.92 4.64
C ASN A 12 -11.95 7.62 3.68
N ILE A 13 -12.28 7.03 2.52
CA ILE A 13 -11.23 6.62 1.57
C ILE A 13 -10.40 7.81 1.08
N ASN A 14 -11.02 8.95 0.89
CA ASN A 14 -10.29 10.12 0.40
C ASN A 14 -9.33 10.69 1.45
N THR A 15 -9.78 10.80 2.69
CA THR A 15 -8.93 11.31 3.76
C THR A 15 -7.79 10.33 4.08
N LEU A 16 -8.08 9.04 4.05
CA LEU A 16 -7.05 8.02 4.24
C LEU A 16 -5.99 8.09 3.15
N THR A 17 -6.43 8.13 1.89
CA THR A 17 -5.52 8.16 0.75
C THR A 17 -4.56 9.33 0.83
N ARG A 18 -5.08 10.50 1.18
CA ARG A 18 -4.24 11.69 1.34
C ARG A 18 -3.33 11.60 2.55
N ALA A 19 -3.83 11.07 3.65
CA ALA A 19 -3.04 10.97 4.88
C ALA A 19 -1.79 10.11 4.69
N ILE A 20 -1.90 9.02 3.94
CA ILE A 20 -0.76 8.14 3.71
C ILE A 20 0.04 8.51 2.46
N SER A 21 -0.34 9.58 1.77
CA SER A 21 0.37 10.11 0.59
C SER A 21 0.31 9.18 -0.62
N TYR A 22 -0.82 8.52 -0.79
CA TYR A 22 -1.07 7.69 -1.96
C TYR A 22 -1.94 8.43 -2.97
N HIS A 23 -1.96 7.92 -4.19
CA HIS A 23 -2.89 8.34 -5.23
C HIS A 23 -3.92 7.25 -5.46
N TYR A 24 -5.18 7.65 -5.52
CA TYR A 24 -6.26 6.72 -5.79
C TYR A 24 -6.30 6.38 -7.27
N LEU A 25 -6.22 5.12 -7.61
CA LEU A 25 -6.19 4.67 -8.99
C LEU A 25 -7.58 4.30 -9.49
N ARG A 26 -8.22 3.35 -8.85
CA ARG A 26 -9.56 2.90 -9.19
C ARG A 26 -10.12 1.97 -8.13
N GLU A 27 -11.40 1.62 -8.29
CA GLU A 27 -12.04 0.61 -7.46
C GLU A 27 -12.25 -0.65 -8.29
N ASP A 28 -11.94 -1.81 -7.72
CA ASP A 28 -12.30 -3.11 -8.27
C ASP A 28 -13.64 -3.49 -7.66
N GLU A 29 -14.72 -3.32 -8.42
CA GLU A 29 -16.07 -3.53 -7.91
C GLU A 29 -16.36 -4.99 -7.57
N GLU A 30 -15.79 -5.92 -8.31
CA GLU A 30 -15.97 -7.35 -8.02
C GLU A 30 -15.40 -7.74 -6.68
N LYS A 31 -14.17 -7.30 -6.41
CA LYS A 31 -13.47 -7.62 -5.17
C LYS A 31 -13.77 -6.63 -4.06
N LYS A 32 -14.43 -5.54 -4.38
CA LYS A 32 -14.70 -4.43 -3.45
C LYS A 32 -13.41 -3.92 -2.83
N GLU A 33 -12.42 -3.72 -3.69
CA GLU A 33 -11.11 -3.21 -3.29
C GLU A 33 -10.86 -1.86 -3.94
N HIS A 34 -10.30 -0.95 -3.15
CA HIS A 34 -9.77 0.31 -3.66
C HIS A 34 -8.31 0.09 -3.98
N ILE A 35 -7.85 0.62 -5.11
CA ILE A 35 -6.48 0.44 -5.56
C ILE A 35 -5.78 1.77 -5.54
N LEU A 36 -4.70 1.84 -4.76
CA LEU A 36 -3.93 3.04 -4.53
C LEU A 36 -2.46 2.78 -4.88
N ILE A 37 -1.76 3.84 -5.29
CA ILE A 37 -0.33 3.74 -5.62
C ILE A 37 0.46 4.87 -4.99
N ARG A 38 1.73 4.61 -4.71
CA ARG A 38 2.68 5.62 -4.25
C ARG A 38 4.01 5.36 -4.93
N SER A 39 4.36 6.23 -5.89
CA SER A 39 5.62 6.09 -6.62
C SER A 39 6.79 6.55 -5.77
N LEU A 40 7.91 5.85 -5.87
CA LEU A 40 9.11 6.17 -5.14
C LEU A 40 10.07 7.04 -5.95
N GLU A 41 9.87 7.10 -7.27
CA GLU A 41 10.70 7.88 -8.16
C GLU A 41 9.87 8.58 -9.23
N ILE A 42 10.45 9.59 -9.84
CA ILE A 42 9.78 10.42 -10.86
C ILE A 42 9.27 9.58 -12.03
N GLY A 43 9.96 8.53 -12.41
CA GLY A 43 9.54 7.65 -13.49
C GLY A 43 8.34 6.78 -13.21
N GLY A 44 7.78 6.85 -12.02
CA GLY A 44 6.60 6.08 -11.63
C GLY A 44 6.91 4.71 -11.03
N TYR A 45 8.12 4.24 -11.20
CA TYR A 45 8.56 2.94 -10.68
C TYR A 45 9.95 3.08 -10.07
N PRO A 46 10.27 2.28 -9.04
CA PRO A 46 9.37 1.36 -8.36
C PRO A 46 8.24 2.11 -7.65
N ARG A 47 7.15 1.40 -7.38
CA ARG A 47 6.02 2.02 -6.68
C ARG A 47 5.35 1.02 -5.75
N PHE A 48 4.78 1.52 -4.66
CA PHE A 48 3.92 0.72 -3.82
C PHE A 48 2.53 0.65 -4.43
N HIS A 49 1.96 -0.52 -4.39
CA HIS A 49 0.63 -0.81 -4.90
C HIS A 49 -0.18 -1.35 -3.72
N LEU A 50 -1.23 -0.65 -3.38
CA LEU A 50 -2.01 -0.95 -2.19
C LEU A 50 -3.43 -1.34 -2.58
N PHE A 51 -3.83 -2.53 -2.17
CA PHE A 51 -5.21 -2.98 -2.30
C PHE A 51 -5.86 -2.81 -0.94
N LEU A 52 -6.93 -2.04 -0.89
CA LEU A 52 -7.58 -1.66 0.35
C LEU A 52 -9.04 -2.09 0.36
N LYS A 53 -9.41 -2.86 1.38
CA LYS A 53 -10.80 -3.17 1.66
C LYS A 53 -11.23 -2.45 2.93
N ILE A 54 -12.47 -1.99 2.94
CA ILE A 54 -13.05 -1.35 4.10
C ILE A 54 -14.01 -2.34 4.75
N ASP A 55 -13.70 -2.72 5.99
CA ASP A 55 -14.55 -3.57 6.79
C ASP A 55 -15.40 -2.67 7.70
N SER A 56 -16.57 -2.28 7.20
CA SER A 56 -17.45 -1.37 7.94
C SER A 56 -17.98 -1.98 9.22
N LYS A 57 -18.16 -3.29 9.24
CA LYS A 57 -18.71 -3.99 10.38
C LYS A 57 -17.76 -3.93 11.57
N ASN A 58 -16.48 -4.12 11.33
CA ASN A 58 -15.46 -4.09 12.38
C ASN A 58 -14.73 -2.76 12.47
N GLN A 59 -15.09 -1.83 11.63
CA GLN A 59 -14.43 -0.52 11.52
C GLN A 59 -12.93 -0.66 11.36
N GLU A 60 -12.55 -1.43 10.37
CA GLU A 60 -11.15 -1.69 10.05
C GLU A 60 -10.87 -1.45 8.58
N PHE A 61 -9.62 -1.09 8.31
CA PHE A 61 -9.07 -1.10 6.96
C PHE A 61 -8.21 -2.34 6.80
N ILE A 62 -8.41 -3.05 5.70
CA ILE A 62 -7.63 -4.25 5.38
C ILE A 62 -6.72 -3.92 4.21
N PHE A 63 -5.43 -3.96 4.44
CA PHE A 63 -4.42 -3.58 3.46
C PHE A 63 -3.72 -4.81 2.89
N ASN A 64 -3.47 -4.78 1.59
CA ASN A 64 -2.58 -5.73 0.95
C ASN A 64 -1.57 -4.94 0.13
N LEU A 65 -0.35 -4.87 0.61
CA LEU A 65 0.69 -4.00 0.10
C LEU A 65 1.69 -4.77 -0.76
N HIS A 66 1.96 -4.26 -1.95
CA HIS A 66 2.92 -4.83 -2.89
C HIS A 66 3.89 -3.76 -3.35
N LEU A 67 5.06 -4.20 -3.78
CA LEU A 67 6.03 -3.33 -4.42
C LEU A 67 6.16 -3.75 -5.88
N ASP A 68 5.82 -2.85 -6.79
CA ASP A 68 5.90 -3.09 -8.22
C ASP A 68 7.20 -2.54 -8.77
N GLN A 69 7.89 -3.36 -9.54
CA GLN A 69 9.09 -2.96 -10.27
C GLN A 69 8.75 -2.89 -11.76
N LYS A 70 9.20 -1.84 -12.42
CA LYS A 70 8.84 -1.61 -13.82
C LYS A 70 9.37 -2.69 -14.75
N LYS A 71 10.57 -3.17 -14.49
CA LYS A 71 11.28 -4.09 -15.40
C LYS A 71 11.77 -5.32 -14.67
N PRO A 72 11.92 -6.42 -15.39
CA PRO A 72 12.61 -7.55 -14.84
C PRO A 72 13.99 -7.09 -14.42
N ILE A 73 14.42 -7.58 -13.31
CA ILE A 73 15.70 -7.19 -12.75
C ILE A 73 16.80 -7.95 -13.50
N TYR A 74 17.92 -7.28 -13.71
CA TYR A 74 19.05 -7.90 -14.38
C TYR A 74 19.55 -9.11 -13.63
N LYS A 75 20.13 -10.04 -14.38
CA LYS A 75 20.73 -11.23 -13.79
C LYS A 75 21.70 -10.86 -12.69
N GLY A 76 21.59 -11.52 -11.58
CA GLY A 76 22.44 -11.30 -10.42
C GLY A 76 21.87 -10.33 -9.41
N ALA A 77 20.84 -9.58 -9.76
CA ALA A 77 20.19 -8.67 -8.84
C ALA A 77 18.97 -9.28 -8.15
N LEU A 78 18.45 -10.38 -8.68
CA LEU A 78 17.20 -10.98 -8.22
C LEU A 78 17.20 -11.39 -6.75
N ALA A 79 18.28 -12.03 -6.31
CA ALA A 79 18.38 -12.51 -4.95
C ALA A 79 18.35 -11.35 -3.94
N HIS A 80 19.03 -10.27 -4.30
CA HIS A 80 19.08 -9.09 -3.43
C HIS A 80 17.79 -8.30 -3.44
N SER A 81 17.08 -8.30 -4.56
CA SER A 81 15.85 -7.55 -4.65
C SER A 81 14.72 -8.17 -3.85
N ALA A 82 14.70 -9.49 -3.66
CA ALA A 82 13.69 -10.13 -2.82
C ALA A 82 13.81 -9.69 -1.37
N ASP A 83 15.04 -9.65 -0.85
CA ASP A 83 15.30 -9.19 0.51
C ASP A 83 14.98 -7.70 0.66
N TYR A 84 15.36 -6.92 -0.34
CA TYR A 84 15.08 -5.49 -0.37
C TYR A 84 13.57 -5.22 -0.36
N GLU A 85 12.81 -5.97 -1.14
CA GLU A 85 11.36 -5.81 -1.18
C GLU A 85 10.73 -6.06 0.17
N GLY A 86 11.16 -7.10 0.88
CA GLY A 86 10.65 -7.42 2.21
C GLY A 86 10.84 -6.29 3.18
N GLU A 87 12.04 -5.73 3.22
CA GLU A 87 12.34 -4.60 4.10
C GLU A 87 11.55 -3.35 3.72
N ALA A 88 11.45 -3.08 2.42
CA ALA A 88 10.71 -1.92 1.94
C ALA A 88 9.23 -2.00 2.30
N LEU A 89 8.65 -3.18 2.15
CA LEU A 89 7.25 -3.40 2.50
C LEU A 89 7.02 -3.26 4.00
N GLU A 90 7.91 -3.78 4.82
CA GLU A 90 7.78 -3.65 6.26
C GLU A 90 7.87 -2.20 6.72
N ARG A 91 8.81 -1.44 6.17
CA ARG A 91 8.93 -0.01 6.48
C ARG A 91 7.73 0.78 6.04
N GLU A 92 7.23 0.48 4.87
CA GLU A 92 6.05 1.18 4.37
C GLU A 92 4.81 0.84 5.17
N ALA A 93 4.61 -0.42 5.52
CA ALA A 93 3.50 -0.82 6.38
C ALA A 93 3.57 -0.10 7.73
N GLU A 94 4.77 -0.01 8.29
CA GLU A 94 4.98 0.70 9.55
C GLU A 94 4.67 2.19 9.42
N ARG A 95 5.10 2.80 8.33
CA ARG A 95 4.80 4.22 8.06
C ARG A 95 3.29 4.45 7.97
N ILE A 96 2.58 3.58 7.26
CA ILE A 96 1.13 3.68 7.12
C ILE A 96 0.45 3.55 8.48
N LYS A 97 0.86 2.56 9.27
CA LYS A 97 0.33 2.36 10.62
C LYS A 97 0.55 3.57 11.50
N GLU A 98 1.77 4.07 11.55
CA GLU A 98 2.10 5.24 12.36
C GLU A 98 1.29 6.46 11.95
N THR A 99 1.13 6.66 10.65
CA THR A 99 0.38 7.80 10.13
C THR A 99 -1.10 7.73 10.53
N LEU A 100 -1.71 6.56 10.40
CA LEU A 100 -3.14 6.39 10.66
C LEU A 100 -3.49 6.23 12.13
N GLU A 101 -2.55 5.79 12.95
CA GLU A 101 -2.79 5.55 14.36
C GLU A 101 -2.48 6.76 15.26
N LYS A 102 -1.94 7.81 14.70
CA LYS A 102 -1.62 9.02 15.46
C LYS A 102 -2.83 9.77 15.95
#